data_a467a576b28d0781738c61d1f4da9481
#
_entry.id   a467a576b28d0781738c61d1f4da9481
#
_cell.length_a   1.000
_cell.length_b   1.000
_cell.length_c   1.000
_cell.angle_alpha   90.00
_cell.angle_beta   90.00
_cell.angle_gamma   90.00
#
_symmetry.space_group_name_H-M   'P 1'
#
loop_
_entity.id
_entity.type
_entity.pdbx_description
1 polymer ?
#
loop_
_entity_poly.entity_id
_entity_poly.type
_entity_poly.pdbx_seq_one_letter_code
_entity_poly.pdbx_strand_id
1 'polypeptide(L)'
;MIRLYLIRHGQTPGNKLQRYIGTTDEPLSTEGKEFLEKLTYPMPEALYVSPLCRCVETAGILFPGKSFHIIEELSECDFGEFENKNYKELSGNQDYQRWIDSNGTLPFPGGESREAFKCRSLTGFQKAVTQCIRNNIKTAALVIHGGTIMNIMEEYADRPRAFYEWHVKNGGGYL
;
A
#
# COMPACT_ATOMS: atom_id res chain seq x y z
N MET A 1 22.34 -4.63 -10.00
CA MET A 1 21.12 -5.22 -9.39
C MET A 1 20.74 -4.34 -8.21
N ILE A 2 19.45 -4.00 -8.08
CA ILE A 2 18.90 -3.25 -6.94
C ILE A 2 18.00 -4.22 -6.17
N ARG A 3 18.13 -4.25 -4.84
CA ARG A 3 17.27 -5.02 -3.96
C ARG A 3 16.20 -4.09 -3.39
N LEU A 4 14.91 -4.42 -3.60
CA LEU A 4 13.78 -3.58 -3.19
C LEU A 4 12.90 -4.33 -2.20
N TYR A 5 12.69 -3.74 -1.03
CA TYR A 5 11.72 -4.23 -0.04
C TYR A 5 10.41 -3.47 -0.21
N LEU A 6 9.34 -4.16 -0.61
CA LEU A 6 7.98 -3.61 -0.63
C LEU A 6 7.32 -3.96 0.70
N ILE A 7 7.04 -2.99 1.54
CA ILE A 7 6.55 -3.19 2.92
C ILE A 7 5.16 -2.57 3.04
N ARG A 8 4.18 -3.36 3.43
CA ARG A 8 2.86 -2.84 3.78
C ARG A 8 2.91 -2.17 5.14
N HIS A 9 2.29 -0.99 5.27
CA HIS A 9 2.16 -0.30 6.56
C HIS A 9 1.59 -1.20 7.68
N GLY A 10 1.82 -0.84 8.93
CA GLY A 10 1.28 -1.51 10.10
C GLY A 10 -0.25 -1.44 10.17
N GLN A 11 -0.85 -2.18 11.10
CA GLN A 11 -2.29 -2.23 11.25
C GLN A 11 -2.86 -0.91 11.77
N THR A 12 -3.96 -0.47 11.17
CA THR A 12 -4.75 0.69 11.60
C THR A 12 -6.07 0.24 12.28
N PRO A 13 -6.79 1.12 13.00
CA PRO A 13 -8.11 0.80 13.52
C PRO A 13 -9.09 0.33 12.45
N GLY A 14 -9.10 0.99 11.28
CA GLY A 14 -9.96 0.61 10.16
C GLY A 14 -9.60 -0.76 9.59
N ASN A 15 -8.31 -1.12 9.51
CA ASN A 15 -7.89 -2.48 9.10
C ASN A 15 -8.42 -3.55 10.08
N LYS A 16 -8.41 -3.27 11.38
CA LYS A 16 -8.95 -4.18 12.40
C LYS A 16 -10.45 -4.41 12.22
N LEU A 17 -11.17 -3.39 11.76
CA LEU A 17 -12.60 -3.44 11.45
C LEU A 17 -12.90 -3.92 10.01
N GLN A 18 -11.88 -4.31 9.25
CA GLN A 18 -11.99 -4.74 7.85
C GLN A 18 -12.65 -3.70 6.95
N ARG A 19 -12.39 -2.42 7.20
CA ARG A 19 -12.90 -1.30 6.41
C ARG A 19 -12.01 -1.03 5.19
N TYR A 20 -12.60 -0.50 4.14
CA TYR A 20 -11.89 0.09 3.02
C TYR A 20 -11.22 1.38 3.49
N ILE A 21 -9.91 1.38 3.63
CA ILE A 21 -9.11 2.52 4.10
C ILE A 21 -8.14 2.90 3.00
N GLY A 22 -8.55 3.81 2.15
CA GLY A 22 -7.78 4.33 1.03
C GLY A 22 -7.25 5.73 1.31
N THR A 23 -8.01 6.72 0.89
CA THR A 23 -7.70 8.16 1.12
C THR A 23 -7.91 8.60 2.56
N THR A 24 -8.70 7.86 3.34
CA THR A 24 -8.83 8.09 4.79
C THR A 24 -7.46 8.04 5.45
N ASP A 25 -7.01 9.17 5.97
CA ASP A 25 -5.69 9.29 6.61
C ASP A 25 -5.76 9.03 8.11
N GLU A 26 -5.78 7.75 8.49
CA GLU A 26 -5.80 7.31 9.88
C GLU A 26 -4.41 6.80 10.34
N PRO A 27 -4.04 7.02 11.61
CA PRO A 27 -2.78 6.55 12.18
C PRO A 27 -2.79 5.04 12.44
N LEU A 28 -1.63 4.50 12.77
CA LEU A 28 -1.49 3.11 13.23
C LEU A 28 -2.25 2.89 14.55
N SER A 29 -2.83 1.71 14.70
CA SER A 29 -3.35 1.28 16.00
C SER A 29 -2.21 1.01 16.99
N THR A 30 -2.51 1.01 18.29
CA THR A 30 -1.53 0.66 19.33
C THR A 30 -0.92 -0.71 19.07
N GLU A 31 -1.77 -1.71 18.81
CA GLU A 31 -1.33 -3.07 18.50
C GLU A 31 -0.52 -3.14 17.19
N GLY A 32 -0.85 -2.28 16.21
CA GLY A 32 -0.08 -2.16 14.96
C GLY A 32 1.33 -1.65 15.22
N LYS A 33 1.50 -0.67 16.09
CA LYS A 33 2.81 -0.13 16.50
C LYS A 33 3.62 -1.19 17.25
N GLU A 34 3.04 -1.81 18.27
CA GLU A 34 3.68 -2.88 19.06
C GLU A 34 4.10 -4.08 18.20
N PHE A 35 3.33 -4.40 17.16
CA PHE A 35 3.68 -5.46 16.23
C PHE A 35 4.89 -5.07 15.37
N LEU A 36 4.91 -3.85 14.82
CA LEU A 36 6.02 -3.35 14.01
C LEU A 36 7.35 -3.30 14.78
N GLU A 37 7.34 -2.95 16.07
CA GLU A 37 8.51 -2.91 16.94
C GLU A 37 9.21 -4.29 17.08
N LYS A 38 8.47 -5.38 16.85
CA LYS A 38 9.00 -6.75 16.90
C LYS A 38 9.58 -7.21 15.55
N LEU A 39 9.37 -6.45 14.49
CA LEU A 39 9.87 -6.77 13.16
C LEU A 39 11.26 -6.17 12.95
N THR A 40 12.05 -6.87 12.17
CA THR A 40 13.39 -6.40 11.77
C THR A 40 13.51 -6.46 10.26
N TYR A 41 13.80 -5.32 9.66
CA TYR A 41 14.15 -5.20 8.25
C TYR A 41 15.59 -4.70 8.12
N PRO A 42 16.33 -5.14 7.09
CA PRO A 42 17.65 -4.58 6.82
C PRO A 42 17.55 -3.07 6.53
N MET A 43 18.46 -2.29 7.10
CA MET A 43 18.48 -0.84 6.88
C MET A 43 18.75 -0.54 5.39
N PRO A 44 17.82 0.12 4.68
CA PRO A 44 18.01 0.42 3.27
C PRO A 44 18.91 1.64 3.06
N GLU A 45 19.58 1.72 1.91
CA GLU A 45 20.30 2.94 1.51
C GLU A 45 19.33 4.09 1.20
N ALA A 46 18.20 3.79 0.56
CA ALA A 46 17.13 4.75 0.29
C ALA A 46 15.78 4.24 0.82
N LEU A 47 14.94 5.15 1.29
CA LEU A 47 13.61 4.86 1.83
C LEU A 47 12.58 5.77 1.16
N TYR A 48 11.57 5.16 0.54
CA TYR A 48 10.46 5.82 -0.12
C TYR A 48 9.16 5.48 0.63
N VAL A 49 8.30 6.47 0.79
CA VAL A 49 7.12 6.33 1.66
C VAL A 49 5.90 6.95 0.99
N SER A 50 4.75 6.30 1.08
CA SER A 50 3.46 6.92 0.78
C SER A 50 3.22 8.12 1.71
N PRO A 51 2.55 9.19 1.25
CA PRO A 51 2.28 10.38 2.08
C PRO A 51 1.38 10.11 3.28
N LEU A 52 0.58 9.02 3.26
CA LEU A 52 -0.41 8.75 4.30
C LEU A 52 0.26 8.41 5.65
N CYS A 53 -0.28 8.97 6.74
CA CYS A 53 0.34 8.96 8.07
C CYS A 53 0.71 7.54 8.55
N ARG A 54 -0.13 6.52 8.27
CA ARG A 54 0.16 5.12 8.61
C ARG A 54 1.44 4.57 7.98
N CYS A 55 1.80 5.04 6.78
CA CYS A 55 3.07 4.67 6.13
C CYS A 55 4.24 5.44 6.73
N VAL A 56 4.05 6.73 7.03
CA VAL A 56 5.06 7.58 7.68
C VAL A 56 5.39 7.05 9.08
N GLU A 57 4.37 6.72 9.89
CA GLU A 57 4.57 6.11 11.21
C GLU A 57 5.27 4.75 11.11
N THR A 58 4.86 3.90 10.13
CA THR A 58 5.52 2.60 9.89
C THR A 58 7.00 2.77 9.55
N ALA A 59 7.33 3.72 8.67
CA ALA A 59 8.71 4.00 8.29
C ALA A 59 9.54 4.46 9.49
N GLY A 60 8.99 5.33 10.34
CA GLY A 60 9.64 5.81 11.56
C GLY A 60 9.92 4.70 12.58
N ILE A 61 9.03 3.71 12.69
CA ILE A 61 9.20 2.57 13.61
C ILE A 61 10.21 1.56 13.05
N LEU A 62 10.07 1.17 11.77
CA LEU A 62 10.95 0.14 11.17
C LEU A 62 12.37 0.65 10.88
N PHE A 63 12.53 1.94 10.60
CA PHE A 63 13.79 2.55 10.19
C PHE A 63 14.07 3.83 10.98
N PRO A 64 14.25 3.75 12.32
CA PRO A 64 14.41 4.92 13.17
C PRO A 64 15.62 5.77 12.75
N GLY A 65 15.39 7.08 12.66
CA GLY A 65 16.42 8.03 12.25
C GLY A 65 16.77 8.06 10.75
N LYS A 66 16.17 7.17 9.93
CA LYS A 66 16.40 7.18 8.49
C LYS A 66 15.55 8.25 7.82
N SER A 67 16.19 9.13 7.05
CA SER A 67 15.48 10.06 6.16
C SER A 67 14.78 9.29 5.03
N PHE A 68 13.61 9.78 4.59
CA PHE A 68 12.82 9.17 3.53
C PHE A 68 12.30 10.20 2.54
N HIS A 69 11.93 9.73 1.37
CA HIS A 69 11.31 10.50 0.30
C HIS A 69 9.83 10.14 0.19
N ILE A 70 8.97 11.15 0.24
CA ILE A 70 7.54 10.97 -0.04
C ILE A 70 7.33 10.87 -1.55
N ILE A 71 6.49 9.91 -1.96
CA ILE A 71 6.01 9.76 -3.34
C ILE A 71 4.49 9.70 -3.29
N GLU A 72 3.84 10.76 -3.75
CA GLU A 72 2.37 10.91 -3.70
C GLU A 72 1.63 9.80 -4.46
N GLU A 73 2.19 9.36 -5.58
CA GLU A 73 1.61 8.31 -6.41
C GLU A 73 1.61 6.93 -5.74
N LEU A 74 2.31 6.75 -4.63
CA LEU A 74 2.28 5.52 -3.84
C LEU A 74 1.15 5.47 -2.80
N SER A 75 0.24 6.45 -2.79
CA SER A 75 -0.97 6.44 -1.97
C SER A 75 -1.86 5.23 -2.29
N GLU A 76 -2.70 4.81 -1.33
CA GLU A 76 -3.66 3.73 -1.54
C GLU A 76 -4.78 4.15 -2.51
N CYS A 77 -5.56 3.20 -2.97
CA CYS A 77 -6.72 3.41 -3.81
C CYS A 77 -7.72 4.36 -3.14
N ASP A 78 -8.30 5.27 -3.93
CA ASP A 78 -9.48 6.02 -3.51
C ASP A 78 -10.72 5.13 -3.64
N PHE A 79 -11.25 4.66 -2.51
CA PHE A 79 -12.43 3.82 -2.46
C PHE A 79 -13.76 4.61 -2.56
N GLY A 80 -13.70 5.93 -2.72
CA GLY A 80 -14.86 6.79 -2.92
C GLY A 80 -15.92 6.60 -1.84
N GLU A 81 -17.16 6.28 -2.23
CA GLU A 81 -18.28 6.11 -1.30
C GLU A 81 -18.14 4.88 -0.38
N PHE A 82 -17.20 3.97 -0.65
CA PHE A 82 -16.94 2.82 0.21
C PHE A 82 -15.89 3.12 1.29
N GLU A 83 -15.23 4.30 1.24
CA GLU A 83 -14.26 4.73 2.25
C GLU A 83 -14.81 4.59 3.66
N ASN A 84 -13.96 4.07 4.56
CA ASN A 84 -14.22 3.90 5.98
C ASN A 84 -15.47 3.06 6.30
N LYS A 85 -15.88 2.16 5.41
CA LYS A 85 -16.96 1.19 5.58
C LYS A 85 -16.45 -0.23 5.33
N ASN A 86 -17.02 -1.21 6.00
CA ASN A 86 -16.74 -2.62 5.73
C ASN A 86 -17.90 -3.28 4.98
N TYR A 87 -17.71 -4.54 4.59
CA TYR A 87 -18.70 -5.30 3.82
C TYR A 87 -20.07 -5.44 4.52
N LYS A 88 -20.11 -5.42 5.88
CA LYS A 88 -21.36 -5.46 6.65
C LYS A 88 -22.08 -4.12 6.58
N GLU A 89 -21.34 -3.03 6.71
CA GLU A 89 -21.86 -1.66 6.65
C GLU A 89 -22.33 -1.30 5.23
N LEU A 90 -21.75 -1.95 4.21
CA LEU A 90 -22.13 -1.83 2.80
C LEU A 90 -23.22 -2.82 2.38
N SER A 91 -23.64 -3.71 3.26
CA SER A 91 -24.70 -4.68 2.97
C SER A 91 -26.01 -3.96 2.59
N GLY A 92 -26.60 -4.35 1.43
CA GLY A 92 -27.81 -3.71 0.89
C GLY A 92 -27.55 -2.45 0.06
N ASN A 93 -26.31 -1.96 -0.03
CA ASN A 93 -25.96 -0.89 -0.96
C ASN A 93 -25.92 -1.44 -2.39
N GLN A 94 -26.70 -0.85 -3.29
CA GLN A 94 -26.83 -1.34 -4.68
C GLN A 94 -25.52 -1.16 -5.48
N ASP A 95 -24.76 -0.09 -5.25
CA ASP A 95 -23.50 0.16 -5.92
C ASP A 95 -22.44 -0.83 -5.46
N TYR A 96 -22.43 -1.16 -4.17
CA TYR A 96 -21.55 -2.20 -3.63
C TYR A 96 -21.88 -3.57 -4.21
N GLN A 97 -23.17 -3.92 -4.32
CA GLN A 97 -23.55 -5.20 -4.93
C GLN A 97 -23.12 -5.26 -6.41
N ARG A 98 -23.35 -4.19 -7.18
CA ARG A 98 -22.88 -4.12 -8.58
C ARG A 98 -21.36 -4.26 -8.69
N TRP A 99 -20.64 -3.63 -7.79
CA TRP A 99 -19.18 -3.73 -7.75
C TRP A 99 -18.73 -5.17 -7.46
N ILE A 100 -19.33 -5.85 -6.48
CA ILE A 100 -19.08 -7.27 -6.17
C ILE A 100 -19.40 -8.16 -7.39
N ASP A 101 -20.56 -7.98 -8.01
CA ASP A 101 -21.01 -8.79 -9.17
C ASP A 101 -20.08 -8.63 -10.38
N SER A 102 -19.41 -7.48 -10.47
CA SER A 102 -18.37 -7.22 -11.48
C SER A 102 -17.01 -7.86 -11.17
N ASN A 103 -16.87 -8.57 -10.04
CA ASN A 103 -15.57 -9.02 -9.50
C ASN A 103 -14.57 -7.86 -9.29
N GLY A 104 -15.05 -6.69 -8.88
CA GLY A 104 -14.23 -5.52 -8.61
C GLY A 104 -13.64 -4.86 -9.86
N THR A 105 -14.23 -5.08 -11.03
CA THR A 105 -13.79 -4.45 -12.29
C THR A 105 -14.40 -3.07 -12.51
N LEU A 106 -15.57 -2.79 -11.91
CA LEU A 106 -16.16 -1.45 -11.96
C LEU A 106 -15.36 -0.46 -11.11
N PRO A 107 -15.31 0.83 -11.49
CA PRO A 107 -14.77 1.88 -10.64
C PRO A 107 -15.49 1.95 -9.29
N PHE A 108 -14.78 2.38 -8.25
CA PHE A 108 -15.43 2.74 -6.98
C PHE A 108 -16.32 3.98 -7.21
N PRO A 109 -17.58 3.99 -6.74
CA PRO A 109 -18.44 5.17 -6.86
C PRO A 109 -17.79 6.39 -6.21
N GLY A 110 -17.56 7.45 -7.02
CA GLY A 110 -16.86 8.65 -6.56
C GLY A 110 -15.37 8.49 -6.25
N GLY A 111 -14.78 7.33 -6.59
CA GLY A 111 -13.37 7.02 -6.35
C GLY A 111 -12.60 6.64 -7.62
N GLU A 112 -11.51 5.91 -7.47
CA GLU A 112 -10.66 5.49 -8.59
C GLU A 112 -11.19 4.27 -9.32
N SER A 113 -10.88 4.17 -10.62
CA SER A 113 -10.93 2.90 -11.35
C SER A 113 -9.69 2.05 -11.04
N ARG A 114 -9.80 0.73 -11.25
CA ARG A 114 -8.67 -0.19 -11.11
C ARG A 114 -7.49 0.22 -11.99
N GLU A 115 -7.77 0.63 -13.23
CA GLU A 115 -6.76 1.03 -14.20
C GLU A 115 -6.06 2.33 -13.78
N ALA A 116 -6.81 3.33 -13.31
CA ALA A 116 -6.25 4.60 -12.83
C ALA A 116 -5.34 4.35 -11.62
N PHE A 117 -5.81 3.57 -10.65
CA PHE A 117 -5.03 3.19 -9.47
C PHE A 117 -3.76 2.42 -9.85
N LYS A 118 -3.87 1.42 -10.75
CA LYS A 118 -2.71 0.66 -11.24
C LYS A 118 -1.70 1.58 -11.91
N CYS A 119 -2.13 2.42 -12.84
CA CYS A 119 -1.25 3.35 -13.55
C CYS A 119 -0.52 4.30 -12.59
N ARG A 120 -1.22 4.87 -11.61
CA ARG A 120 -0.64 5.74 -10.59
C ARG A 120 0.38 5.00 -9.72
N SER A 121 0.03 3.81 -9.22
CA SER A 121 0.91 2.98 -8.39
C SER A 121 2.22 2.65 -9.12
N LEU A 122 2.13 2.23 -10.39
CA LEU A 122 3.30 1.91 -11.21
C LEU A 122 4.15 3.14 -11.51
N THR A 123 3.54 4.30 -11.74
CA THR A 123 4.25 5.57 -11.90
C THR A 123 5.07 5.91 -10.65
N GLY A 124 4.48 5.78 -9.46
CA GLY A 124 5.18 5.99 -8.19
C GLY A 124 6.35 5.02 -7.99
N PHE A 125 6.13 3.74 -8.28
CA PHE A 125 7.17 2.73 -8.23
C PHE A 125 8.33 3.04 -9.19
N GLN A 126 8.04 3.38 -10.44
CA GLN A 126 9.05 3.74 -11.44
C GLN A 126 9.86 4.98 -11.04
N LYS A 127 9.23 5.96 -10.39
CA LYS A 127 9.94 7.12 -9.81
C LYS A 127 10.98 6.68 -8.79
N ALA A 128 10.61 5.80 -7.84
CA ALA A 128 11.52 5.28 -6.83
C ALA A 128 12.69 4.51 -7.47
N VAL A 129 12.40 3.60 -8.41
CA VAL A 129 13.42 2.82 -9.14
C VAL A 129 14.37 3.73 -9.92
N THR A 130 13.82 4.72 -10.63
CA THR A 130 14.62 5.69 -11.40
C THR A 130 15.58 6.47 -10.49
N GLN A 131 15.11 6.90 -9.31
CA GLN A 131 15.97 7.57 -8.34
C GLN A 131 17.07 6.64 -7.81
N CYS A 132 16.74 5.37 -7.54
CA CYS A 132 17.73 4.37 -7.14
C CYS A 132 18.83 4.20 -8.21
N ILE A 133 18.45 4.10 -9.48
CA ILE A 133 19.40 3.96 -10.60
C ILE A 133 20.31 5.19 -10.69
N ARG A 134 19.72 6.39 -10.72
CA ARG A 134 20.46 7.66 -10.84
C ARG A 134 21.47 7.88 -9.71
N ASN A 135 21.13 7.47 -8.50
CA ASN A 135 21.94 7.66 -7.29
C ASN A 135 22.80 6.41 -6.96
N ASN A 136 22.85 5.42 -7.85
CA ASN A 136 23.59 4.17 -7.67
C ASN A 136 23.26 3.39 -6.38
N ILE A 137 22.00 3.51 -5.89
CA ILE A 137 21.48 2.82 -4.72
C ILE A 137 21.40 1.31 -5.00
N LYS A 138 21.84 0.48 -4.05
CA LYS A 138 21.81 -0.98 -4.15
C LYS A 138 20.69 -1.61 -3.34
N THR A 139 20.24 -0.93 -2.27
CA THR A 139 19.16 -1.41 -1.42
C THR A 139 18.17 -0.29 -1.12
N ALA A 140 16.89 -0.52 -1.38
CA ALA A 140 15.85 0.45 -1.04
C ALA A 140 14.62 -0.24 -0.42
N ALA A 141 13.88 0.51 0.38
CA ALA A 141 12.57 0.07 0.89
C ALA A 141 11.49 1.06 0.46
N LEU A 142 10.31 0.54 0.16
CA LEU A 142 9.09 1.29 -0.09
C LEU A 142 8.08 0.92 0.99
N VAL A 143 7.69 1.87 1.84
CA VAL A 143 6.62 1.67 2.83
C VAL A 143 5.33 2.20 2.25
N ILE A 144 4.44 1.29 1.88
CA ILE A 144 3.28 1.54 1.03
C ILE A 144 2.06 0.72 1.49
N HIS A 145 1.09 0.53 0.62
CA HIS A 145 -0.20 -0.08 0.94
C HIS A 145 -0.40 -1.44 0.27
N GLY A 146 -1.43 -2.16 0.72
CA GLY A 146 -1.74 -3.49 0.20
C GLY A 146 -2.09 -3.47 -1.29
N GLY A 147 -2.97 -2.58 -1.72
CA GLY A 147 -3.35 -2.45 -3.12
C GLY A 147 -2.20 -2.00 -4.01
N THR A 148 -1.40 -1.04 -3.53
CA THR A 148 -0.19 -0.57 -4.24
C THR A 148 0.81 -1.71 -4.45
N ILE A 149 1.07 -2.54 -3.42
CA ILE A 149 1.94 -3.72 -3.54
C ILE A 149 1.39 -4.71 -4.57
N MET A 150 0.07 -5.00 -4.48
CA MET A 150 -0.56 -5.94 -5.41
C MET A 150 -0.41 -5.49 -6.87
N ASN A 151 -0.58 -4.19 -7.18
CA ASN A 151 -0.36 -3.64 -8.52
C ASN A 151 1.09 -3.81 -8.99
N ILE A 152 2.06 -3.52 -8.13
CA ILE A 152 3.49 -3.63 -8.45
C ILE A 152 3.85 -5.10 -8.71
N MET A 153 3.39 -6.01 -7.84
CA MET A 153 3.70 -7.43 -7.96
C MET A 153 3.02 -8.08 -9.16
N GLU A 154 1.78 -7.70 -9.48
CA GLU A 154 1.08 -8.17 -10.68
C GLU A 154 1.83 -7.81 -11.96
N GLU A 155 2.48 -6.64 -12.00
CA GLU A 155 3.18 -6.16 -13.18
C GLU A 155 4.62 -6.66 -13.31
N TYR A 156 5.37 -6.75 -12.20
CA TYR A 156 6.82 -6.94 -12.23
C TYR A 156 7.32 -8.26 -11.66
N ALA A 157 6.46 -9.08 -11.06
CA ALA A 157 6.91 -10.36 -10.50
C ALA A 157 7.25 -11.37 -11.62
N ASP A 158 8.32 -12.13 -11.43
CA ASP A 158 8.78 -13.14 -12.39
C ASP A 158 7.76 -14.25 -12.68
N ARG A 159 6.84 -14.49 -11.72
CA ARG A 159 5.78 -15.48 -11.87
C ARG A 159 4.43 -14.78 -11.90
N PRO A 160 3.66 -14.91 -13.01
CA PRO A 160 2.34 -14.30 -13.10
C PRO A 160 1.39 -14.90 -12.07
N ARG A 161 0.70 -14.03 -11.34
CA ARG A 161 -0.40 -14.37 -10.43
C ARG A 161 -1.47 -13.31 -10.56
N ALA A 162 -2.72 -13.66 -10.25
CA ALA A 162 -3.80 -12.70 -10.21
C ALA A 162 -3.59 -11.67 -9.07
N PHE A 163 -4.10 -10.46 -9.29
CA PHE A 163 -3.94 -9.32 -8.37
C PHE A 163 -4.09 -9.68 -6.88
N TYR A 164 -5.20 -10.32 -6.51
CA TYR A 164 -5.49 -10.65 -5.11
C TYR A 164 -4.59 -11.74 -4.49
N GLU A 165 -3.89 -12.53 -5.32
CA GLU A 165 -2.94 -13.54 -4.83
C GLU A 165 -1.64 -12.91 -4.30
N TRP A 166 -1.41 -11.62 -4.58
CA TRP A 166 -0.29 -10.84 -4.06
C TRP A 166 -0.60 -10.14 -2.73
N HIS A 167 -1.71 -10.50 -2.07
CA HIS A 167 -2.07 -9.93 -0.79
C HIS A 167 -0.98 -10.20 0.27
N VAL A 168 -0.64 -9.16 1.03
CA VAL A 168 0.32 -9.20 2.12
C VAL A 168 -0.29 -8.65 3.41
N LYS A 169 0.06 -9.25 4.55
CA LYS A 169 -0.39 -8.80 5.87
C LYS A 169 0.26 -7.46 6.23
N ASN A 170 -0.39 -6.68 7.12
CA ASN A 170 0.18 -5.46 7.67
C ASN A 170 1.56 -5.71 8.29
N GLY A 171 2.53 -4.85 8.02
CA GLY A 171 3.92 -5.00 8.43
C GLY A 171 4.72 -6.05 7.66
N GLY A 172 4.09 -6.88 6.82
CA GLY A 172 4.75 -7.81 5.91
C GLY A 172 5.10 -7.18 4.56
N GLY A 173 5.76 -7.95 3.69
CA GLY A 173 6.19 -7.44 2.39
C GLY A 173 6.80 -8.47 1.47
N TYR A 174 7.35 -7.97 0.36
CA TYR A 174 8.09 -8.72 -0.64
C TYR A 174 9.51 -8.15 -0.81
N LEU A 175 10.42 -9.01 -1.24
CA LEU A 175 11.78 -8.68 -1.65
C LEU A 175 11.92 -8.99 -3.14
#